data_1fbbd7f567de71f0e18c19bb6921d745
#
_entry.id   1fbbd7f567de71f0e18c19bb6921d745
#
_cell.length_a   1.000
_cell.length_b   1.000
_cell.length_c   1.000
_cell.angle_alpha   90.00
_cell.angle_beta   90.00
_cell.angle_gamma   90.00
#
_symmetry.space_group_name_H-M   'P 1'
#
loop_
_entity.id
_entity.type
_entity.pdbx_description
1 polymer ?
#
loop_
_entity_poly.entity_id
_entity_poly.type
_entity_poly.pdbx_seq_one_letter_code
_entity_poly.pdbx_strand_id
1 'polypeptide(L)'
;VLFAQFDSLETTNFMQDKTEEIIAMCNDDSTYHSLSRYIETISDGQMQVTSYFPQLENGVIQPYVLQKDRSSYTDYNEYAIEMLTNIAVSEEIPLDGNQDGVVDNVTFVVDGRATSVADPLWAKAFSVAGMEINGVPTGSANLHSGYTLLGSKIFNGIGTLCHEFLHSMGYPDLYHRSDVSGDPVGQWDIMCHASYFLQYPLAYQRYAI
;
A
#
# COMPACT_ATOMS: atom_id res chain seq x y z
N VAL A 1 2.32 -7.53 -3.03
CA VAL A 1 1.52 -7.17 -1.85
C VAL A 1 1.59 -8.31 -0.85
N LEU A 2 1.95 -8.00 0.39
CA LEU A 2 2.09 -8.97 1.49
C LEU A 2 1.03 -8.72 2.56
N PHE A 3 0.47 -9.79 3.12
CA PHE A 3 -0.65 -9.73 4.06
C PHE A 3 -0.30 -10.36 5.40
N ALA A 4 -0.71 -9.70 6.50
CA ALA A 4 -0.58 -10.24 7.85
C ALA A 4 -1.82 -9.98 8.68
N GLN A 5 -2.03 -10.83 9.70
CA GLN A 5 -3.09 -10.71 10.70
C GLN A 5 -2.54 -11.04 12.09
N PHE A 6 -3.22 -10.57 13.13
CA PHE A 6 -2.91 -10.95 14.50
C PHE A 6 -3.54 -12.29 14.85
N ASP A 7 -2.85 -13.06 15.70
CA ASP A 7 -3.43 -14.24 16.33
C ASP A 7 -4.36 -13.79 17.46
N SER A 8 -5.62 -13.51 17.14
CA SER A 8 -6.63 -13.14 18.12
C SER A 8 -7.79 -14.13 18.09
N LEU A 9 -8.45 -14.32 19.23
CA LEU A 9 -9.67 -15.15 19.33
C LEU A 9 -10.83 -14.61 18.48
N GLU A 10 -10.72 -13.37 18.02
CA GLU A 10 -11.63 -12.70 17.08
C GLU A 10 -11.03 -12.63 15.67
N THR A 11 -10.24 -13.63 15.27
CA THR A 11 -9.67 -13.69 13.93
C THR A 11 -10.80 -13.62 12.92
N THR A 12 -10.99 -12.46 12.34
CA THR A 12 -11.93 -12.28 11.25
C THR A 12 -11.24 -12.79 9.98
N ASN A 13 -11.93 -13.58 9.17
CA ASN A 13 -11.44 -13.95 7.83
C ASN A 13 -11.56 -12.75 6.86
N PHE A 14 -11.35 -11.54 7.38
CA PHE A 14 -11.66 -10.30 6.68
C PHE A 14 -10.91 -10.16 5.34
N MET A 15 -9.61 -10.48 5.32
CA MET A 15 -8.83 -10.41 4.08
C MET A 15 -9.17 -11.55 3.13
N GLN A 16 -9.44 -12.74 3.67
CA GLN A 16 -9.86 -13.91 2.90
C GLN A 16 -11.20 -13.63 2.21
N ASP A 17 -12.19 -13.12 2.96
CA ASP A 17 -13.51 -12.80 2.44
C ASP A 17 -13.50 -11.64 1.44
N LYS A 18 -12.46 -10.81 1.45
CA LYS A 18 -12.26 -9.65 0.60
C LYS A 18 -11.21 -9.83 -0.50
N THR A 19 -10.74 -11.04 -0.71
CA THR A 19 -9.67 -11.34 -1.68
C THR A 19 -9.95 -10.76 -3.07
N GLU A 20 -11.14 -10.98 -3.61
CA GLU A 20 -11.49 -10.48 -4.94
C GLU A 20 -11.49 -8.93 -5.00
N GLU A 21 -12.01 -8.27 -3.95
CA GLU A 21 -12.01 -6.81 -3.86
C GLU A 21 -10.58 -6.25 -3.79
N ILE A 22 -9.67 -6.91 -3.05
CA ILE A 22 -8.26 -6.51 -2.94
C ILE A 22 -7.56 -6.63 -4.30
N ILE A 23 -7.73 -7.76 -4.97
CA ILE A 23 -7.12 -8.01 -6.28
C ILE A 23 -7.65 -6.98 -7.29
N ALA A 24 -8.95 -6.75 -7.32
CA ALA A 24 -9.56 -5.76 -8.22
C ALA A 24 -9.06 -4.33 -7.92
N MET A 25 -8.97 -3.96 -6.65
CA MET A 25 -8.43 -2.65 -6.24
C MET A 25 -6.99 -2.43 -6.73
N CYS A 26 -6.20 -3.49 -6.85
CA CYS A 26 -4.83 -3.39 -7.34
C CYS A 26 -4.74 -3.45 -8.87
N ASN A 27 -5.45 -4.39 -9.52
CA ASN A 27 -5.17 -4.83 -10.89
C ASN A 27 -6.36 -4.76 -11.88
N ASP A 28 -7.56 -4.33 -11.46
CA ASP A 28 -8.69 -4.25 -12.39
C ASP A 28 -8.54 -3.07 -13.34
N ASP A 29 -8.19 -3.34 -14.59
CA ASP A 29 -8.02 -2.34 -15.66
C ASP A 29 -9.35 -1.93 -16.33
N SER A 30 -10.46 -2.59 -16.01
CA SER A 30 -11.80 -2.26 -16.52
C SER A 30 -12.44 -1.04 -15.82
N THR A 31 -11.89 -0.64 -14.67
CA THR A 31 -12.36 0.49 -13.87
C THR A 31 -11.23 1.46 -13.54
N TYR A 32 -11.53 2.75 -13.46
CA TYR A 32 -10.55 3.74 -13.01
C TYR A 32 -10.28 3.70 -11.48
N HIS A 33 -11.00 2.86 -10.74
CA HIS A 33 -10.85 2.65 -9.30
C HIS A 33 -9.89 1.50 -8.97
N SER A 34 -8.79 1.37 -9.72
CA SER A 34 -7.69 0.46 -9.39
C SER A 34 -6.35 1.17 -9.45
N LEU A 35 -5.36 0.64 -8.73
CA LEU A 35 -4.00 1.19 -8.74
C LEU A 35 -3.40 1.12 -10.15
N SER A 36 -3.49 -0.03 -10.84
CA SER A 36 -2.95 -0.21 -12.18
C SER A 36 -3.52 0.81 -13.17
N ARG A 37 -4.85 0.94 -13.20
CA ARG A 37 -5.52 1.85 -14.12
C ARG A 37 -5.29 3.32 -13.78
N TYR A 38 -5.21 3.63 -12.47
CA TYR A 38 -4.90 4.98 -12.03
C TYR A 38 -3.51 5.43 -12.49
N ILE A 39 -2.48 4.60 -12.25
CA ILE A 39 -1.09 4.91 -12.67
C ILE A 39 -0.98 5.03 -14.19
N GLU A 40 -1.57 4.10 -14.94
CA GLU A 40 -1.63 4.19 -16.40
C GLU A 40 -2.24 5.53 -16.85
N THR A 41 -3.34 5.93 -16.20
CA THR A 41 -4.07 7.15 -16.57
C THR A 41 -3.29 8.42 -16.26
N ILE A 42 -2.69 8.54 -15.07
CA ILE A 42 -1.96 9.75 -14.68
C ILE A 42 -0.61 9.90 -15.42
N SER A 43 -0.06 8.80 -15.93
CA SER A 43 1.17 8.78 -16.72
C SER A 43 0.93 8.87 -18.24
N ASP A 44 -0.30 9.12 -18.67
CA ASP A 44 -0.70 9.13 -20.09
C ASP A 44 -0.32 7.80 -20.81
N GLY A 45 -0.43 6.66 -20.13
CA GLY A 45 -0.12 5.33 -20.64
C GLY A 45 1.37 4.97 -20.68
N GLN A 46 2.24 5.79 -20.10
CA GLN A 46 3.68 5.54 -20.11
C GLN A 46 4.14 4.56 -19.02
N MET A 47 3.36 4.42 -17.94
CA MET A 47 3.65 3.50 -16.84
C MET A 47 2.56 2.46 -16.69
N GLN A 48 2.98 1.25 -16.38
CA GLN A 48 2.09 0.14 -16.04
C GLN A 48 2.54 -0.46 -14.72
N VAL A 49 1.57 -0.71 -13.82
CA VAL A 49 1.80 -1.35 -12.54
C VAL A 49 1.00 -2.63 -12.47
N THR A 50 1.67 -3.72 -12.11
CA THR A 50 1.03 -5.01 -11.83
C THR A 50 1.36 -5.42 -10.41
N SER A 51 0.34 -5.67 -9.61
CA SER A 51 0.49 -6.15 -8.24
C SER A 51 0.47 -7.67 -8.19
N TYR A 52 1.42 -8.26 -7.48
CA TYR A 52 1.54 -9.70 -7.25
C TYR A 52 1.18 -10.04 -5.80
N PHE A 53 0.60 -11.20 -5.61
CA PHE A 53 0.06 -11.66 -4.33
C PHE A 53 0.68 -13.02 -3.94
N PRO A 54 1.87 -13.04 -3.33
CA PRO A 54 2.59 -14.29 -3.01
C PRO A 54 1.79 -15.27 -2.15
N GLN A 55 0.89 -14.75 -1.33
CA GLN A 55 0.08 -15.50 -0.39
C GLN A 55 -1.30 -15.89 -0.93
N LEU A 56 -1.49 -15.87 -2.26
CA LEU A 56 -2.74 -16.29 -2.88
C LEU A 56 -2.74 -17.80 -3.10
N GLU A 57 -3.55 -18.53 -2.35
CA GLU A 57 -3.71 -19.97 -2.44
C GLU A 57 -5.15 -20.34 -2.83
N ASN A 58 -5.31 -21.09 -3.92
CA ASN A 58 -6.63 -21.46 -4.44
C ASN A 58 -7.59 -20.28 -4.64
N GLY A 59 -7.05 -19.11 -4.99
CA GLY A 59 -7.84 -17.89 -5.20
C GLY A 59 -8.22 -17.14 -3.92
N VAL A 60 -7.65 -17.49 -2.77
CA VAL A 60 -7.91 -16.84 -1.47
C VAL A 60 -6.59 -16.40 -0.83
N ILE A 61 -6.53 -15.17 -0.35
CA ILE A 61 -5.37 -14.65 0.40
C ILE A 61 -5.24 -15.41 1.72
N GLN A 62 -4.02 -15.90 2.00
CA GLN A 62 -3.64 -16.54 3.26
C GLN A 62 -2.70 -15.61 4.05
N PRO A 63 -3.21 -14.75 4.94
CA PRO A 63 -2.38 -13.83 5.69
C PRO A 63 -1.39 -14.55 6.60
N TYR A 64 -0.19 -14.02 6.72
CA TYR A 64 0.78 -14.44 7.72
C TYR A 64 0.26 -14.09 9.13
N VAL A 65 0.39 -15.01 10.08
CA VAL A 65 0.01 -14.74 11.48
C VAL A 65 1.20 -14.13 12.20
N LEU A 66 1.04 -12.87 12.62
CA LEU A 66 2.07 -12.12 13.36
C LEU A 66 2.35 -12.77 14.71
N GLN A 67 3.64 -12.80 15.11
CA GLN A 67 4.11 -13.54 16.28
C GLN A 67 3.85 -12.83 17.62
N LYS A 68 3.53 -11.54 17.59
CA LYS A 68 3.27 -10.73 18.78
C LYS A 68 1.83 -10.23 18.78
N ASP A 69 1.31 -9.96 19.98
CA ASP A 69 0.07 -9.20 20.11
C ASP A 69 0.21 -7.79 19.53
N ARG A 70 -0.87 -7.23 19.02
CA ARG A 70 -0.90 -5.90 18.41
C ARG A 70 -0.27 -4.82 19.32
N SER A 71 -0.55 -4.84 20.60
CA SER A 71 -0.02 -3.86 21.58
C SER A 71 1.49 -3.92 21.79
N SER A 72 2.14 -4.98 21.31
CA SER A 72 3.59 -5.19 21.40
C SER A 72 4.35 -4.63 20.20
N TYR A 73 3.65 -4.23 19.14
CA TYR A 73 4.24 -3.51 18.01
C TYR A 73 4.18 -2.01 18.29
N THR A 74 5.35 -1.38 18.37
CA THR A 74 5.49 0.05 18.66
C THR A 74 5.91 0.86 17.44
N ASP A 75 6.40 0.18 16.41
CA ASP A 75 6.89 0.76 15.16
C ASP A 75 6.40 -0.04 13.94
N TYR A 76 6.06 0.66 12.86
CA TYR A 76 5.64 0.05 11.60
C TYR A 76 6.72 -0.82 10.93
N ASN A 77 8.01 -0.50 11.16
CA ASN A 77 9.11 -1.32 10.65
C ASN A 77 9.11 -2.73 11.24
N GLU A 78 8.61 -2.91 12.46
CA GLU A 78 8.52 -4.25 13.07
C GLU A 78 7.63 -5.18 12.26
N TYR A 79 6.48 -4.69 11.74
CA TYR A 79 5.63 -5.45 10.82
C TYR A 79 6.37 -5.81 9.53
N ALA A 80 6.99 -4.81 8.91
CA ALA A 80 7.68 -4.99 7.64
C ALA A 80 8.82 -6.02 7.74
N ILE A 81 9.67 -5.90 8.77
CA ILE A 81 10.78 -6.82 9.01
C ILE A 81 10.27 -8.24 9.26
N GLU A 82 9.24 -8.41 10.09
CA GLU A 82 8.70 -9.72 10.39
C GLU A 82 8.08 -10.37 9.14
N MET A 83 7.30 -9.62 8.37
CA MET A 83 6.68 -10.11 7.15
C MET A 83 7.72 -10.47 6.07
N LEU A 84 8.71 -9.61 5.82
CA LEU A 84 9.78 -9.88 4.86
C LEU A 84 10.64 -11.08 5.25
N THR A 85 10.81 -11.32 6.53
CA THR A 85 11.61 -12.45 7.04
C THR A 85 10.88 -13.78 6.92
N ASN A 86 9.55 -13.78 7.05
CA ASN A 86 8.78 -15.02 7.22
C ASN A 86 7.84 -15.37 6.05
N ILE A 87 7.54 -14.43 5.16
CA ILE A 87 6.68 -14.70 4.00
C ILE A 87 7.56 -15.06 2.80
N ALA A 88 7.35 -16.26 2.27
CA ALA A 88 8.02 -16.71 1.05
C ALA A 88 7.42 -16.00 -0.18
N VAL A 89 8.27 -15.51 -1.05
CA VAL A 89 7.89 -14.94 -2.35
C VAL A 89 8.43 -15.86 -3.45
N SER A 90 7.59 -16.26 -4.39
CA SER A 90 8.01 -17.10 -5.52
C SER A 90 9.06 -16.37 -6.37
N GLU A 91 10.06 -17.10 -6.82
CA GLU A 91 11.08 -16.61 -7.77
C GLU A 91 10.50 -16.25 -9.15
N GLU A 92 9.29 -16.73 -9.46
CA GLU A 92 8.59 -16.39 -10.71
C GLU A 92 7.98 -14.99 -10.69
N ILE A 93 7.89 -14.34 -9.52
CA ILE A 93 7.37 -12.98 -9.40
C ILE A 93 8.45 -11.99 -9.81
N PRO A 94 8.23 -11.17 -10.85
CA PRO A 94 9.16 -10.10 -11.20
C PRO A 94 9.15 -9.04 -10.13
N LEU A 95 10.30 -8.81 -9.50
CA LEU A 95 10.45 -7.87 -8.36
C LEU A 95 10.98 -6.50 -8.81
N ASP A 96 11.67 -6.45 -9.92
CA ASP A 96 12.41 -5.30 -10.46
C ASP A 96 12.02 -5.15 -11.94
N GLY A 97 10.90 -4.51 -12.18
CA GLY A 97 10.33 -4.33 -13.53
C GLY A 97 11.06 -3.26 -14.34
N ASN A 98 11.62 -2.25 -13.69
CA ASN A 98 12.38 -1.17 -14.30
C ASN A 98 13.88 -1.50 -14.47
N GLN A 99 14.35 -2.64 -13.92
CA GLN A 99 15.72 -3.16 -14.01
C GLN A 99 16.79 -2.23 -13.37
N ASP A 100 16.45 -1.59 -12.29
CA ASP A 100 17.38 -0.74 -11.52
C ASP A 100 18.12 -1.50 -10.40
N GLY A 101 17.81 -2.77 -10.19
CA GLY A 101 18.42 -3.66 -9.21
C GLY A 101 17.79 -3.59 -7.83
N VAL A 102 16.63 -2.95 -7.70
CA VAL A 102 15.88 -2.81 -6.45
C VAL A 102 14.44 -3.27 -6.67
N VAL A 103 13.81 -3.83 -5.64
CA VAL A 103 12.37 -4.14 -5.69
C VAL A 103 11.57 -2.85 -5.88
N ASP A 104 10.75 -2.79 -6.94
CA ASP A 104 9.99 -1.58 -7.31
C ASP A 104 9.16 -1.02 -6.14
N ASN A 105 8.39 -1.87 -5.47
CA ASN A 105 7.62 -1.52 -4.29
C ASN A 105 7.18 -2.76 -3.50
N VAL A 106 7.11 -2.64 -2.17
CA VAL A 106 6.48 -3.63 -1.30
C VAL A 106 5.31 -3.00 -0.57
N THR A 107 4.11 -3.49 -0.81
CA THR A 107 2.92 -3.06 -0.08
C THR A 107 2.57 -4.08 1.01
N PHE A 108 2.54 -3.64 2.25
CA PHE A 108 2.13 -4.42 3.42
C PHE A 108 0.69 -4.09 3.78
N VAL A 109 -0.12 -5.11 3.98
CA VAL A 109 -1.50 -4.98 4.46
C VAL A 109 -1.62 -5.80 5.75
N VAL A 110 -1.83 -5.12 6.87
CA VAL A 110 -1.97 -5.76 8.18
C VAL A 110 -3.41 -5.63 8.66
N ASP A 111 -4.04 -6.73 9.05
CA ASP A 111 -5.40 -6.70 9.58
C ASP A 111 -5.47 -5.85 10.84
N GLY A 112 -6.56 -5.09 10.95
CA GLY A 112 -6.80 -4.18 12.05
C GLY A 112 -7.18 -2.78 11.60
N ARG A 113 -7.39 -1.92 12.57
CA ARG A 113 -7.77 -0.51 12.37
C ARG A 113 -6.76 0.42 13.05
N ALA A 114 -6.17 1.32 12.29
CA ALA A 114 -5.42 2.44 12.87
C ALA A 114 -6.37 3.38 13.61
N THR A 115 -5.99 3.80 14.81
CA THR A 115 -6.82 4.65 15.68
C THR A 115 -6.39 6.12 15.67
N SER A 116 -5.18 6.40 15.24
CA SER A 116 -4.61 7.75 15.13
C SER A 116 -3.42 7.75 14.18
N VAL A 117 -2.93 8.92 13.81
CA VAL A 117 -1.71 9.10 12.99
C VAL A 117 -0.44 8.56 13.69
N ALA A 118 -0.47 8.39 15.00
CA ALA A 118 0.62 7.80 15.78
C ALA A 118 0.54 6.27 15.85
N ASP A 119 -0.57 5.67 15.42
CA ASP A 119 -0.73 4.21 15.41
C ASP A 119 0.25 3.59 14.39
N PRO A 120 1.01 2.54 14.76
CA PRO A 120 1.89 1.84 13.82
C PRO A 120 1.20 1.33 12.54
N LEU A 121 -0.12 1.10 12.59
CA LEU A 121 -0.93 0.68 11.42
C LEU A 121 -1.46 1.86 10.58
N TRP A 122 -1.14 3.11 10.92
CA TRP A 122 -1.53 4.23 10.08
C TRP A 122 -0.89 4.10 8.70
N ALA A 123 -1.68 4.28 7.64
CA ALA A 123 -1.20 4.19 6.26
C ALA A 123 -0.04 5.17 6.04
N LYS A 124 1.02 4.68 5.43
CA LYS A 124 2.23 5.47 5.15
C LYS A 124 3.13 4.81 4.12
N ALA A 125 3.89 5.62 3.42
CA ALA A 125 5.06 5.19 2.68
C ALA A 125 6.34 5.34 3.52
N PHE A 126 7.29 4.41 3.34
CA PHE A 126 8.56 4.39 4.07
C PHE A 126 9.61 3.57 3.30
N SER A 127 10.81 3.47 3.83
CA SER A 127 11.87 2.66 3.25
C SER A 127 12.14 1.42 4.09
N VAL A 128 12.27 0.29 3.42
CA VAL A 128 12.74 -1.00 3.98
C VAL A 128 14.15 -1.35 3.48
N ALA A 129 14.95 -0.33 3.17
CA ALA A 129 16.33 -0.53 2.73
C ALA A 129 17.14 -1.37 3.72
N GLY A 130 17.97 -2.29 3.20
CA GLY A 130 18.73 -3.22 4.00
C GLY A 130 18.07 -4.58 4.19
N MET A 131 16.86 -4.77 3.66
CA MET A 131 16.22 -6.07 3.49
C MET A 131 16.30 -6.52 2.02
N GLU A 132 16.00 -7.79 1.77
CA GLU A 132 16.02 -8.38 0.43
C GLU A 132 14.83 -9.32 0.26
N ILE A 133 14.34 -9.44 -0.98
CA ILE A 133 13.40 -10.49 -1.40
C ILE A 133 14.09 -11.28 -2.51
N ASN A 134 14.32 -12.57 -2.32
CA ASN A 134 15.00 -13.46 -3.28
C ASN A 134 16.35 -12.90 -3.77
N GLY A 135 17.10 -12.22 -2.89
CA GLY A 135 18.39 -11.61 -3.21
C GLY A 135 18.31 -10.27 -3.95
N VAL A 136 17.11 -9.73 -4.16
CA VAL A 136 16.91 -8.39 -4.72
C VAL A 136 16.73 -7.41 -3.54
N PRO A 137 17.56 -6.37 -3.41
CA PRO A 137 17.43 -5.36 -2.36
C PRO A 137 16.07 -4.67 -2.37
N THR A 138 15.49 -4.42 -1.19
CA THR A 138 14.26 -3.67 -1.06
C THR A 138 14.53 -2.17 -0.87
N GLY A 139 13.61 -1.34 -1.32
CA GLY A 139 13.69 0.12 -1.21
C GLY A 139 12.41 0.73 -0.66
N SER A 140 11.53 1.14 -1.53
CA SER A 140 10.25 1.76 -1.19
C SER A 140 9.21 0.74 -0.73
N ALA A 141 8.43 1.12 0.27
CA ALA A 141 7.36 0.29 0.80
C ALA A 141 6.18 1.14 1.27
N ASN A 142 5.00 0.53 1.29
CA ASN A 142 3.78 1.13 1.80
C ASN A 142 3.15 0.20 2.84
N LEU A 143 2.59 0.78 3.91
CA LEU A 143 1.81 0.04 4.90
C LEU A 143 0.37 0.52 4.87
N HIS A 144 -0.56 -0.43 4.94
CA HIS A 144 -1.99 -0.17 5.08
C HIS A 144 -2.58 -1.06 6.16
N SER A 145 -3.51 -0.53 6.94
CA SER A 145 -4.38 -1.37 7.74
C SER A 145 -5.48 -1.97 6.86
N GLY A 146 -5.85 -3.22 7.10
CA GLY A 146 -6.95 -3.87 6.38
C GLY A 146 -8.24 -3.06 6.44
N TYR A 147 -8.53 -2.46 7.60
CA TYR A 147 -9.70 -1.59 7.76
C TYR A 147 -9.65 -0.33 6.89
N THR A 148 -8.50 0.30 6.74
CA THR A 148 -8.35 1.49 5.89
C THR A 148 -8.60 1.15 4.43
N LEU A 149 -8.09 0.03 3.95
CA LEU A 149 -8.28 -0.39 2.56
C LEU A 149 -9.72 -0.81 2.26
N LEU A 150 -10.36 -1.57 3.14
CA LEU A 150 -11.57 -2.33 2.81
C LEU A 150 -12.77 -2.01 3.71
N GLY A 151 -12.54 -1.49 4.90
CA GLY A 151 -13.55 -1.37 5.95
C GLY A 151 -14.30 -0.05 6.01
N SER A 152 -13.86 0.97 5.31
CA SER A 152 -14.43 2.31 5.43
C SER A 152 -14.82 2.93 4.10
N LYS A 153 -16.12 3.19 3.93
CA LYS A 153 -16.60 4.03 2.82
C LYS A 153 -16.18 5.51 2.95
N ILE A 154 -15.69 5.90 4.13
CA ILE A 154 -15.31 7.29 4.44
C ILE A 154 -13.81 7.50 4.17
N PHE A 155 -12.98 6.50 4.46
CA PHE A 155 -11.55 6.50 4.13
C PHE A 155 -11.37 5.59 2.91
N ASN A 156 -11.40 6.17 1.77
CA ASN A 156 -11.43 5.56 0.45
C ASN A 156 -10.16 4.75 0.20
N GLY A 157 -10.19 3.48 0.50
CA GLY A 157 -9.02 2.60 0.45
C GLY A 157 -8.21 2.72 -0.82
N ILE A 158 -8.86 2.81 -1.98
CA ILE A 158 -8.17 3.02 -3.25
C ILE A 158 -7.43 4.37 -3.32
N GLY A 159 -8.03 5.45 -2.79
CA GLY A 159 -7.36 6.75 -2.74
C GLY A 159 -6.11 6.72 -1.87
N THR A 160 -6.21 6.08 -0.69
CA THR A 160 -5.05 5.91 0.20
C THR A 160 -4.00 4.99 -0.43
N LEU A 161 -4.40 3.89 -1.08
CA LEU A 161 -3.47 3.00 -1.79
C LEU A 161 -2.68 3.76 -2.87
N CYS A 162 -3.35 4.52 -3.70
CA CYS A 162 -2.72 5.31 -4.75
C CYS A 162 -1.83 6.43 -4.17
N HIS A 163 -2.27 7.12 -3.12
CA HIS A 163 -1.51 8.16 -2.44
C HIS A 163 -0.17 7.62 -1.91
N GLU A 164 -0.21 6.55 -1.12
CA GLU A 164 1.02 5.96 -0.56
C GLU A 164 1.92 5.38 -1.65
N PHE A 165 1.34 4.80 -2.71
CA PHE A 165 2.12 4.30 -3.84
C PHE A 165 2.85 5.44 -4.58
N LEU A 166 2.21 6.59 -4.76
CA LEU A 166 2.83 7.76 -5.40
C LEU A 166 4.05 8.28 -4.63
N HIS A 167 4.10 8.11 -3.30
CA HIS A 167 5.32 8.41 -2.55
C HIS A 167 6.52 7.56 -3.00
N SER A 168 6.30 6.29 -3.38
CA SER A 168 7.37 5.43 -3.94
C SER A 168 7.90 5.96 -5.27
N MET A 169 7.11 6.76 -5.99
CA MET A 169 7.48 7.44 -7.22
C MET A 169 8.08 8.84 -6.95
N GLY A 170 8.26 9.23 -5.70
CA GLY A 170 8.88 10.50 -5.31
C GLY A 170 7.91 11.68 -5.14
N TYR A 171 6.59 11.48 -5.19
CA TYR A 171 5.63 12.55 -4.94
C TYR A 171 5.62 12.95 -3.46
N PRO A 172 5.81 14.21 -3.11
CA PRO A 172 5.69 14.69 -1.73
C PRO A 172 4.23 14.92 -1.34
N ASP A 173 3.94 14.85 -0.03
CA ASP A 173 2.68 15.36 0.51
C ASP A 173 2.50 16.85 0.20
N LEU A 174 1.27 17.22 -0.14
CA LEU A 174 0.87 18.61 -0.40
C LEU A 174 -0.06 19.20 0.66
N TYR A 175 -0.20 18.53 1.81
CA TYR A 175 -0.90 19.07 2.97
C TYR A 175 0.07 19.62 4.02
N HIS A 176 -0.42 20.49 4.87
CA HIS A 176 0.39 21.01 5.98
C HIS A 176 0.55 19.96 7.09
N ARG A 177 1.80 19.74 7.52
CA ARG A 177 2.13 18.85 8.66
C ARG A 177 2.11 19.55 10.02
N SER A 178 1.82 20.84 10.08
CA SER A 178 1.83 21.67 11.29
C SER A 178 0.53 22.44 11.44
N ASP A 179 0.37 23.16 12.56
CA ASP A 179 -0.82 23.93 12.96
C ASP A 179 -1.22 25.09 12.03
N VAL A 180 -0.70 25.10 10.82
CA VAL A 180 -1.08 26.10 9.80
C VAL A 180 -2.44 25.68 9.24
N SER A 181 -3.41 26.57 9.37
CA SER A 181 -4.76 26.34 8.86
C SER A 181 -4.81 26.42 7.32
N GLY A 182 -5.58 25.50 6.73
CA GLY A 182 -5.87 25.44 5.31
C GLY A 182 -5.00 24.42 4.56
N ASP A 183 -5.60 23.83 3.55
CA ASP A 183 -4.91 22.91 2.64
C ASP A 183 -4.39 23.67 1.44
N PRO A 184 -3.09 23.59 1.10
CA PRO A 184 -2.49 24.38 0.03
C PRO A 184 -3.18 24.22 -1.32
N VAL A 185 -3.60 23.00 -1.64
CA VAL A 185 -4.27 22.63 -2.89
C VAL A 185 -5.65 22.00 -2.68
N GLY A 186 -6.05 21.79 -1.43
CA GLY A 186 -7.34 21.24 -1.04
C GLY A 186 -7.61 19.87 -1.67
N GLN A 187 -8.85 19.67 -2.13
CA GLN A 187 -9.30 18.40 -2.72
C GLN A 187 -8.95 18.25 -4.21
N TRP A 188 -8.04 19.08 -4.76
CA TRP A 188 -7.69 19.04 -6.17
C TRP A 188 -6.52 18.11 -6.50
N ASP A 189 -5.83 17.59 -5.48
CA ASP A 189 -4.67 16.72 -5.63
C ASP A 189 -4.73 15.57 -4.63
N ILE A 190 -4.44 14.36 -5.10
CA ILE A 190 -4.43 13.15 -4.27
C ILE A 190 -3.37 13.23 -3.16
N MET A 191 -2.25 13.94 -3.38
CA MET A 191 -1.19 14.10 -2.39
C MET A 191 -1.54 15.11 -1.29
N CYS A 192 -2.65 15.82 -1.43
CA CYS A 192 -3.21 16.66 -0.38
C CYS A 192 -4.40 15.99 0.31
N HIS A 193 -5.24 15.31 -0.47
CA HIS A 193 -6.46 14.70 0.06
C HIS A 193 -6.81 13.42 -0.68
N ALA A 194 -6.31 12.29 -0.16
CA ALA A 194 -6.65 10.99 -0.71
C ALA A 194 -8.16 10.70 -0.54
N SER A 195 -8.86 10.45 -1.64
CA SER A 195 -10.29 10.19 -1.63
C SER A 195 -10.73 9.10 -2.62
N TYR A 196 -11.96 8.61 -2.47
CA TYR A 196 -12.54 7.64 -3.39
C TYR A 196 -12.61 8.16 -4.84
N PHE A 197 -12.72 9.45 -5.04
CA PHE A 197 -12.82 10.08 -6.36
C PHE A 197 -11.46 10.29 -7.03
N LEU A 198 -10.43 9.59 -6.65
CA LEU A 198 -9.11 9.56 -7.26
C LEU A 198 -8.75 10.84 -8.03
N GLN A 199 -8.39 11.87 -7.31
CA GLN A 199 -7.91 13.12 -7.90
C GLN A 199 -6.60 12.86 -8.65
N TYR A 200 -6.38 13.60 -9.73
CA TYR A 200 -5.09 13.60 -10.41
C TYR A 200 -4.05 14.36 -9.57
N PRO A 201 -2.78 13.98 -9.63
CA PRO A 201 -1.71 14.85 -9.19
C PRO A 201 -1.69 16.13 -10.02
N LEU A 202 -1.33 17.25 -9.42
CA LEU A 202 -1.19 18.52 -10.15
C LEU A 202 -0.20 18.38 -11.32
N ALA A 203 -0.40 19.19 -12.35
CA ALA A 203 0.40 19.15 -13.58
C ALA A 203 1.92 19.22 -13.32
N TYR A 204 2.34 20.00 -12.32
CA TYR A 204 3.76 20.09 -11.94
C TYR A 204 4.32 18.73 -11.49
N GLN A 205 3.59 18.01 -10.65
CA GLN A 205 4.02 16.69 -10.17
C GLN A 205 4.04 15.67 -11.31
N ARG A 206 3.01 15.67 -12.18
CA ARG A 206 2.96 14.78 -13.35
C ARG A 206 4.09 15.04 -14.36
N TYR A 207 4.59 16.26 -14.43
CA TYR A 207 5.71 16.61 -15.33
C TYR A 207 7.07 16.21 -14.75
N ALA A 208 7.19 16.04 -13.44
CA ALA A 208 8.45 15.80 -12.75
C ALA A 208 8.83 14.29 -12.68
N ILE A 209 8.04 13.40 -13.29
CA ILE A 209 8.27 11.95 -13.31
C ILE A 209 8.93 11.50 -14.61
#